data_466e0f33bebcf6c53cd4518c9ab939b2
#
_entry.id   466e0f33bebcf6c53cd4518c9ab939b2
#
_cell.length_a   1.000
_cell.length_b   1.000
_cell.length_c   1.000
_cell.angle_alpha   90.00
_cell.angle_beta   90.00
_cell.angle_gamma   90.00
#
_symmetry.space_group_name_H-M   'P 1'
#
loop_
_entity.id
_entity.type
_entity.pdbx_description
1 polymer ?
#
loop_
_entity_poly.entity_id
_entity_poly.type
_entity_poly.pdbx_seq_one_letter_code
_entity_poly.pdbx_strand_id
1 'polypeptide(L)'
;TLAEKQGDKKTREKIVEEAPITKIVATILRYATEGSASDVHIEHLHETIRVRFRVDGVLNTSLILPAKVHSPVISRIKILSNMKLDEKRKPQDGRFSAQIEGRRIDFRVSTFPTYYGEKIVMRILDHERGVKKIDSLGLSEKNLAKIRAAIDRPFGLILISGPTGSGKTTTL
;
A
#
# COMPACT_ATOMS: atom_id res chain seq x y z
N THR A 1 -23.90 -35.88 -8.98
CA THR A 1 -23.26 -37.19 -9.13
C THR A 1 -21.73 -37.07 -9.07
N LEU A 2 -20.88 -37.82 -9.77
CA LEU A 2 -19.40 -37.77 -9.61
C LEU A 2 -18.76 -36.42 -9.99
N ALA A 3 -19.33 -35.70 -10.93
CA ALA A 3 -18.83 -34.37 -11.37
C ALA A 3 -19.06 -33.27 -10.31
N GLU A 4 -20.16 -33.33 -9.60
CA GLU A 4 -20.46 -32.34 -8.51
C GLU A 4 -19.55 -32.54 -7.30
N LYS A 5 -19.18 -33.79 -6.96
CA LYS A 5 -18.22 -34.06 -5.89
C LYS A 5 -16.79 -33.63 -6.20
N GLN A 6 -16.38 -33.63 -7.47
CA GLN A 6 -15.06 -33.15 -7.88
C GLN A 6 -15.00 -31.61 -7.89
N GLY A 7 -16.08 -30.92 -8.25
CA GLY A 7 -16.16 -29.46 -8.17
C GLY A 7 -16.05 -28.93 -6.75
N ASP A 8 -16.78 -29.59 -5.82
CA ASP A 8 -16.82 -29.18 -4.41
C ASP A 8 -15.47 -29.44 -3.68
N LYS A 9 -14.77 -30.51 -4.05
CA LYS A 9 -13.45 -30.83 -3.50
C LYS A 9 -12.37 -29.84 -3.97
N LYS A 10 -12.36 -29.49 -5.28
CA LYS A 10 -11.45 -28.50 -5.86
C LYS A 10 -11.69 -27.09 -5.30
N THR A 11 -12.95 -26.74 -5.03
CA THR A 11 -13.33 -25.46 -4.44
C THR A 11 -12.89 -25.38 -2.97
N ARG A 12 -13.06 -26.46 -2.19
CA ARG A 12 -12.61 -26.54 -0.79
C ARG A 12 -11.09 -26.53 -0.66
N GLU A 13 -10.36 -27.24 -1.51
CA GLU A 13 -8.89 -27.22 -1.54
C GLU A 13 -8.38 -25.79 -1.86
N LYS A 14 -9.01 -25.09 -2.82
CA LYS A 14 -8.67 -23.73 -3.17
C LYS A 14 -8.92 -22.73 -2.03
N ILE A 15 -10.02 -22.87 -1.30
CA ILE A 15 -10.36 -22.05 -0.13
C ILE A 15 -9.36 -22.28 1.01
N VAL A 16 -8.91 -23.53 1.22
CA VAL A 16 -7.93 -23.90 2.25
C VAL A 16 -6.53 -23.37 1.88
N GLU A 17 -6.16 -23.30 0.60
CA GLU A 17 -4.89 -22.71 0.15
C GLU A 17 -4.90 -21.17 0.16
N GLU A 18 -6.02 -20.52 -0.10
CA GLU A 18 -6.13 -19.06 -0.12
C GLU A 18 -6.10 -18.42 1.27
N ALA A 19 -6.60 -19.09 2.30
CA ALA A 19 -6.60 -18.55 3.66
C ALA A 19 -5.20 -18.24 4.22
N PRO A 20 -4.18 -19.12 4.08
CA PRO A 20 -2.82 -18.80 4.50
C PRO A 20 -2.20 -17.65 3.70
N ILE A 21 -2.45 -17.56 2.40
CA ILE A 21 -1.92 -16.49 1.55
C ILE A 21 -2.51 -15.12 1.93
N THR A 22 -3.82 -15.07 2.14
CA THR A 22 -4.49 -13.86 2.64
C THR A 22 -3.89 -13.40 3.97
N LYS A 23 -3.60 -14.35 4.87
CA LYS A 23 -2.97 -14.06 6.17
C LYS A 23 -1.54 -13.56 6.01
N ILE A 24 -0.76 -14.12 5.09
CA ILE A 24 0.60 -13.64 4.77
C ILE A 24 0.55 -12.18 4.31
N VAL A 25 -0.29 -11.87 3.31
CA VAL A 25 -0.43 -10.50 2.80
C VAL A 25 -0.89 -9.54 3.90
N ALA A 26 -1.92 -9.90 4.67
CA ALA A 26 -2.40 -9.08 5.78
C ALA A 26 -1.32 -8.83 6.84
N THR A 27 -0.51 -9.84 7.15
CA THR A 27 0.61 -9.72 8.11
C THR A 27 1.69 -8.79 7.59
N ILE A 28 2.06 -8.88 6.30
CA ILE A 28 3.02 -7.96 5.67
C ILE A 28 2.52 -6.51 5.76
N LEU A 29 1.26 -6.27 5.41
CA LEU A 29 0.67 -4.93 5.45
C LEU A 29 0.61 -4.37 6.88
N ARG A 30 0.20 -5.20 7.84
CA ARG A 30 0.15 -4.82 9.26
C ARG A 30 1.54 -4.41 9.78
N TYR A 31 2.54 -5.26 9.64
CA TYR A 31 3.90 -4.95 10.11
C TYR A 31 4.50 -3.72 9.43
N ALA A 32 4.23 -3.52 8.14
CA ALA A 32 4.68 -2.33 7.44
C ALA A 32 4.03 -1.06 8.01
N THR A 33 2.73 -1.12 8.32
CA THR A 33 1.98 0.01 8.89
C THR A 33 2.39 0.30 10.34
N GLU A 34 2.51 -0.73 11.19
CA GLU A 34 3.00 -0.63 12.57
C GLU A 34 4.42 -0.05 12.62
N GLY A 35 5.31 -0.54 11.74
CA GLY A 35 6.68 -0.06 11.59
C GLY A 35 6.83 1.30 10.91
N SER A 36 5.74 2.01 10.63
CA SER A 36 5.75 3.33 9.96
C SER A 36 6.48 3.33 8.62
N ALA A 37 6.45 2.22 7.89
CA ALA A 37 7.05 2.14 6.58
C ALA A 37 6.31 3.03 5.57
N SER A 38 7.07 3.69 4.70
CA SER A 38 6.52 4.44 3.56
C SER A 38 6.23 3.55 2.36
N ASP A 39 7.04 2.52 2.15
CA ASP A 39 6.92 1.61 1.02
C ASP A 39 7.22 0.16 1.44
N VAL A 40 6.53 -0.79 0.77
CA VAL A 40 6.75 -2.23 0.86
C VAL A 40 7.23 -2.73 -0.49
N HIS A 41 8.34 -3.44 -0.53
CA HIS A 41 8.88 -4.09 -1.72
C HIS A 41 8.81 -5.61 -1.55
N ILE A 42 8.19 -6.30 -2.49
CA ILE A 42 8.15 -7.76 -2.56
C ILE A 42 8.89 -8.18 -3.82
N GLU A 43 10.01 -8.85 -3.67
CA GLU A 43 10.95 -9.16 -4.74
C GLU A 43 11.20 -10.66 -4.80
N HIS A 44 11.04 -11.24 -5.98
CA HIS A 44 11.40 -12.62 -6.24
C HIS A 44 12.89 -12.72 -6.54
N LEU A 45 13.59 -13.49 -5.73
CA LEU A 45 14.96 -13.93 -5.94
C LEU A 45 14.95 -15.38 -6.48
N HIS A 46 16.09 -15.99 -6.71
CA HIS A 46 16.17 -17.35 -7.28
C HIS A 46 15.34 -18.37 -6.48
N GLU A 47 15.55 -18.48 -5.17
CA GLU A 47 14.91 -19.51 -4.31
C GLU A 47 13.98 -18.92 -3.25
N THR A 48 13.94 -17.62 -3.12
CA THR A 48 13.22 -16.93 -2.04
C THR A 48 12.51 -15.69 -2.53
N ILE A 49 11.54 -15.23 -1.73
CA ILE A 49 10.95 -13.90 -1.85
C ILE A 49 11.54 -13.04 -0.74
N ARG A 50 12.05 -11.90 -1.11
CA ARG A 50 12.51 -10.89 -0.15
C ARG A 50 11.47 -9.79 -0.02
N VAL A 51 10.99 -9.58 1.19
CA VAL A 51 10.11 -8.46 1.55
C VAL A 51 10.95 -7.42 2.27
N ARG A 52 10.96 -6.20 1.75
CA ARG A 52 11.68 -5.06 2.33
C ARG A 52 10.71 -3.94 2.65
N PHE A 53 10.92 -3.30 3.78
CA PHE A 53 10.20 -2.10 4.18
C PHE A 53 11.14 -0.89 4.10
N ARG A 54 10.61 0.22 3.58
CA ARG A 54 11.30 1.50 3.63
C ARG A 54 10.84 2.25 4.88
N VAL A 55 11.75 2.46 5.80
CA VAL A 55 11.53 3.24 7.04
C VAL A 55 12.56 4.36 7.05
N ASP A 56 12.12 5.58 7.24
CA ASP A 56 12.97 6.79 7.24
C ASP A 56 13.91 6.87 6.01
N GLY A 57 13.38 6.51 4.85
CA GLY A 57 14.12 6.53 3.58
C GLY A 57 14.99 5.31 3.31
N VAL A 58 15.25 4.46 4.30
CA VAL A 58 16.13 3.28 4.20
C VAL A 58 15.32 2.00 3.97
N LEU A 59 15.73 1.20 2.97
CA LEU A 59 15.14 -0.10 2.69
C LEU A 59 15.80 -1.20 3.53
N ASN A 60 15.03 -1.78 4.44
CA ASN A 60 15.48 -2.89 5.30
C ASN A 60 14.77 -4.19 4.92
N THR A 61 15.50 -5.32 4.89
CA THR A 61 14.90 -6.64 4.72
C THR A 61 14.15 -7.03 5.99
N SER A 62 12.84 -7.25 5.85
CA SER A 62 11.96 -7.54 6.99
C SER A 62 11.51 -9.00 7.03
N LEU A 63 11.33 -9.63 5.85
CA LEU A 63 10.90 -11.01 5.75
C LEU A 63 11.57 -11.70 4.56
N ILE A 64 11.84 -12.99 4.73
CA ILE A 64 12.23 -13.90 3.64
C ILE A 64 11.21 -15.03 3.62
N LEU A 65 10.59 -15.26 2.47
CA LEU A 65 9.57 -16.30 2.29
C LEU A 65 10.04 -17.30 1.22
N PRO A 66 9.56 -18.55 1.25
CA PRO A 66 9.85 -19.53 0.21
C PRO A 66 9.33 -19.07 -1.17
N ALA A 67 10.05 -19.34 -2.25
CA ALA A 67 9.66 -18.97 -3.61
C ALA A 67 8.27 -19.50 -4.02
N LYS A 68 7.86 -20.66 -3.50
CA LYS A 68 6.56 -21.30 -3.79
C LYS A 68 5.34 -20.42 -3.49
N VAL A 69 5.44 -19.48 -2.56
CA VAL A 69 4.33 -18.57 -2.22
C VAL A 69 4.32 -17.29 -3.03
N HIS A 70 5.29 -17.07 -3.95
CA HIS A 70 5.39 -15.86 -4.76
C HIS A 70 4.14 -15.62 -5.61
N SER A 71 3.84 -16.57 -6.52
CA SER A 71 2.70 -16.41 -7.44
C SER A 71 1.36 -16.20 -6.70
N PRO A 72 1.03 -16.97 -5.65
CA PRO A 72 -0.16 -16.71 -4.85
C PRO A 72 -0.18 -15.33 -4.17
N VAL A 73 0.93 -14.87 -3.59
CA VAL A 73 1.02 -13.54 -2.95
C VAL A 73 0.80 -12.44 -3.98
N ILE A 74 1.49 -12.50 -5.13
CA ILE A 74 1.33 -11.53 -6.23
C ILE A 74 -0.11 -11.50 -6.72
N SER A 75 -0.71 -12.69 -6.98
CA SER A 75 -2.09 -12.79 -7.43
C SER A 75 -3.06 -12.17 -6.42
N ARG A 76 -2.87 -12.41 -5.13
CA ARG A 76 -3.70 -11.82 -4.08
C ARG A 76 -3.62 -10.30 -4.06
N ILE A 77 -2.43 -9.74 -4.19
CA ILE A 77 -2.23 -8.28 -4.22
C ILE A 77 -2.83 -7.69 -5.51
N LYS A 78 -2.68 -8.35 -6.66
CA LYS A 78 -3.31 -7.93 -7.92
C LYS A 78 -4.84 -7.90 -7.80
N ILE A 79 -5.45 -8.92 -7.19
CA ILE A 79 -6.90 -8.96 -6.93
C ILE A 79 -7.33 -7.77 -6.07
N LEU A 80 -6.64 -7.53 -4.95
CA LEU A 80 -6.93 -6.41 -4.06
C LEU A 80 -6.84 -5.05 -4.78
N SER A 81 -5.91 -4.93 -5.73
CA SER A 81 -5.61 -3.70 -6.47
C SER A 81 -6.36 -3.58 -7.80
N ASN A 82 -7.28 -4.53 -8.11
CA ASN A 82 -8.04 -4.60 -9.35
C ASN A 82 -7.15 -4.64 -10.62
N MET A 83 -6.04 -5.39 -10.57
CA MET A 83 -5.12 -5.59 -11.68
C MET A 83 -5.41 -6.89 -12.42
N LYS A 84 -4.97 -6.98 -13.68
CA LYS A 84 -5.09 -8.18 -14.51
C LYS A 84 -4.14 -9.28 -14.02
N LEU A 85 -4.66 -10.47 -13.76
CA LEU A 85 -3.89 -11.61 -13.26
C LEU A 85 -3.05 -12.29 -14.34
N ASP A 86 -3.56 -12.32 -15.56
CA ASP A 86 -2.97 -12.96 -16.74
C ASP A 86 -1.82 -12.15 -17.35
N GLU A 87 -1.81 -10.83 -17.18
CA GLU A 87 -0.72 -9.99 -17.68
C GLU A 87 0.44 -9.92 -16.68
N LYS A 88 1.57 -10.53 -17.05
CA LYS A 88 2.79 -10.61 -16.23
C LYS A 88 4.00 -9.95 -16.90
N ARG A 89 3.87 -9.53 -18.16
CA ARG A 89 4.98 -8.99 -18.96
C ARG A 89 5.04 -7.48 -18.99
N LYS A 90 3.98 -6.82 -18.55
CA LYS A 90 3.87 -5.36 -18.53
C LYS A 90 3.69 -4.86 -17.11
N PRO A 91 4.27 -3.69 -16.77
CA PRO A 91 3.97 -3.02 -15.52
C PRO A 91 2.48 -2.73 -15.41
N GLN A 92 1.95 -2.82 -14.21
CA GLN A 92 0.58 -2.44 -13.89
C GLN A 92 0.57 -1.59 -12.62
N ASP A 93 -0.34 -0.64 -12.56
CA ASP A 93 -0.59 0.19 -11.41
C ASP A 93 -2.02 0.00 -10.91
N GLY A 94 -2.20 0.03 -9.61
CA GLY A 94 -3.49 -0.09 -8.97
C GLY A 94 -3.48 0.50 -7.57
N ARG A 95 -4.62 0.41 -6.91
CA ARG A 95 -4.80 0.92 -5.55
C ARG A 95 -5.84 0.11 -4.82
N PHE A 96 -5.68 0.00 -3.51
CA PHE A 96 -6.71 -0.54 -2.64
C PHE A 96 -6.63 0.12 -1.27
N SER A 97 -7.69 -0.03 -0.48
CA SER A 97 -7.73 0.40 0.92
C SER A 97 -7.91 -0.81 1.80
N ALA A 98 -7.28 -0.82 2.96
CA ALA A 98 -7.46 -1.83 3.98
C ALA A 98 -7.67 -1.19 5.35
N GLN A 99 -8.44 -1.85 6.20
CA GLN A 99 -8.57 -1.46 7.60
C GLN A 99 -7.52 -2.21 8.42
N ILE A 100 -6.59 -1.48 9.01
CA ILE A 100 -5.50 -2.02 9.82
C ILE A 100 -5.55 -1.33 11.18
N GLU A 101 -5.75 -2.11 12.24
CA GLU A 101 -5.88 -1.59 13.62
C GLU A 101 -6.92 -0.47 13.78
N GLY A 102 -8.06 -0.63 13.13
CA GLY A 102 -9.16 0.35 13.18
C GLY A 102 -8.95 1.58 12.29
N ARG A 103 -7.79 1.74 11.63
CA ARG A 103 -7.47 2.85 10.72
C ARG A 103 -7.61 2.43 9.27
N ARG A 104 -8.14 3.32 8.45
CA ARG A 104 -8.18 3.13 7.00
C ARG A 104 -6.87 3.59 6.37
N ILE A 105 -6.16 2.63 5.78
CA ILE A 105 -4.89 2.86 5.09
C ILE A 105 -5.08 2.63 3.60
N ASP A 106 -4.64 3.56 2.78
CA ASP A 106 -4.65 3.45 1.33
C ASP A 106 -3.28 2.97 0.83
N PHE A 107 -3.30 2.10 -0.17
CA PHE A 107 -2.11 1.54 -0.80
C PHE A 107 -2.11 1.85 -2.29
N ARG A 108 -1.03 2.44 -2.79
CA ARG A 108 -0.73 2.52 -4.22
C ARG A 108 0.24 1.41 -4.57
N VAL A 109 -0.15 0.59 -5.52
CA VAL A 109 0.56 -0.64 -5.88
C VAL A 109 1.04 -0.55 -7.31
N SER A 110 2.32 -0.86 -7.54
CA SER A 110 2.88 -1.01 -8.88
C SER A 110 3.52 -2.39 -8.99
N THR A 111 3.23 -3.09 -10.09
CA THR A 111 3.90 -4.34 -10.45
C THR A 111 4.93 -4.09 -11.53
N PHE A 112 6.01 -4.83 -11.50
CA PHE A 112 7.08 -4.72 -12.48
C PHE A 112 7.63 -6.11 -12.83
N PRO A 113 7.71 -6.50 -14.13
CA PRO A 113 8.31 -7.76 -14.54
C PRO A 113 9.81 -7.78 -14.25
N THR A 114 10.29 -8.86 -13.66
CA THR A 114 11.72 -9.11 -13.44
C THR A 114 12.10 -10.49 -13.93
N TYR A 115 13.39 -10.82 -13.91
CA TYR A 115 13.91 -12.10 -14.42
C TYR A 115 13.28 -13.32 -13.75
N TYR A 116 13.09 -13.29 -12.41
CA TYR A 116 12.53 -14.41 -11.65
C TYR A 116 11.00 -14.33 -11.46
N GLY A 117 10.35 -13.28 -11.93
CA GLY A 117 8.90 -13.06 -11.76
C GLY A 117 8.56 -11.60 -11.50
N GLU A 118 7.32 -11.32 -11.16
CA GLU A 118 6.90 -9.95 -10.93
C GLU A 118 7.37 -9.45 -9.56
N LYS A 119 7.89 -8.24 -9.53
CA LYS A 119 8.14 -7.46 -8.32
C LYS A 119 6.91 -6.59 -8.03
N ILE A 120 6.58 -6.44 -6.77
CA ILE A 120 5.58 -5.47 -6.30
C ILE A 120 6.23 -4.40 -5.44
N VAL A 121 5.79 -3.17 -5.65
CA VAL A 121 6.05 -2.04 -4.76
C VAL A 121 4.71 -1.48 -4.33
N MET A 122 4.51 -1.35 -3.02
CA MET A 122 3.31 -0.73 -2.44
C MET A 122 3.72 0.48 -1.63
N ARG A 123 3.17 1.65 -1.96
CA ARG A 123 3.28 2.85 -1.14
C ARG A 123 2.13 2.92 -0.15
N ILE A 124 2.45 3.18 1.08
CA ILE A 124 1.50 3.31 2.19
C ILE A 124 1.10 4.78 2.32
N LEU A 125 -0.19 5.05 2.29
CA LEU A 125 -0.78 6.37 2.44
C LEU A 125 -1.68 6.36 3.68
N ASP A 126 -1.10 6.68 4.83
CA ASP A 126 -1.81 6.82 6.09
C ASP A 126 -2.26 8.27 6.25
N HIS A 127 -3.51 8.54 5.90
CA HIS A 127 -4.07 9.89 5.95
C HIS A 127 -4.14 10.45 7.37
N GLU A 128 -4.34 9.62 8.38
CA GLU A 128 -4.46 10.08 9.77
C GLU A 128 -3.11 10.54 10.33
N ARG A 129 -2.00 9.94 9.89
CA ARG A 129 -0.65 10.37 10.29
C ARG A 129 -0.22 11.68 9.64
N GLY A 130 -0.82 12.05 8.51
CA GLY A 130 -0.50 13.27 7.76
C GLY A 130 -1.23 14.52 8.21
N VAL A 131 -2.35 14.39 8.92
CA VAL A 131 -3.16 15.52 9.34
C VAL A 131 -2.55 16.18 10.58
N LYS A 132 -2.05 17.40 10.40
CA LYS A 132 -1.57 18.26 11.49
C LYS A 132 -2.54 19.42 11.66
N LYS A 133 -2.74 19.85 12.90
CA LYS A 133 -3.50 21.08 13.16
C LYS A 133 -2.73 22.26 12.56
N ILE A 134 -3.43 23.20 11.94
CA ILE A 134 -2.84 24.37 11.29
C ILE A 134 -1.94 25.18 12.26
N ASP A 135 -2.28 25.18 13.54
CA ASP A 135 -1.50 25.85 14.59
C ASP A 135 -0.13 25.20 14.83
N SER A 136 0.01 23.89 14.49
CA SER A 136 1.26 23.15 14.66
C SER A 136 2.17 23.18 13.44
N LEU A 137 1.79 23.89 12.36
CA LEU A 137 2.57 23.99 11.12
C LEU A 137 3.76 24.96 11.19
N GLY A 138 3.97 25.64 12.32
CA GLY A 138 5.08 26.59 12.50
C GLY A 138 4.86 27.93 11.78
N LEU A 139 3.63 28.27 11.45
CA LEU A 139 3.29 29.58 10.89
C LEU A 139 3.39 30.67 11.96
N SER A 140 3.87 31.87 11.57
CA SER A 140 3.81 33.02 12.47
C SER A 140 2.35 33.39 12.78
N GLU A 141 2.09 33.90 13.99
CA GLU A 141 0.73 34.28 14.43
C GLU A 141 0.04 35.22 13.44
N LYS A 142 0.78 36.19 12.90
CA LYS A 142 0.29 37.12 11.88
C LYS A 142 -0.17 36.42 10.61
N ASN A 143 0.56 35.41 10.14
CA ASN A 143 0.20 34.65 8.95
C ASN A 143 -0.96 33.68 9.23
N LEU A 144 -0.95 33.06 10.39
CA LEU A 144 -2.03 32.20 10.85
C LEU A 144 -3.38 32.93 10.90
N ALA A 145 -3.40 34.14 11.48
CA ALA A 145 -4.58 34.98 11.53
C ALA A 145 -5.10 35.34 10.13
N LYS A 146 -4.21 35.67 9.18
CA LYS A 146 -4.59 35.95 7.77
C LYS A 146 -5.21 34.74 7.08
N ILE A 147 -4.64 33.53 7.29
CA ILE A 147 -5.14 32.29 6.67
C ILE A 147 -6.52 31.97 7.26
N ARG A 148 -6.71 32.04 8.57
CA ARG A 148 -8.02 31.83 9.20
C ARG A 148 -9.07 32.80 8.66
N ALA A 149 -8.76 34.09 8.63
CA ALA A 149 -9.66 35.10 8.06
C ALA A 149 -9.95 34.87 6.56
N ALA A 150 -9.04 34.24 5.81
CA ALA A 150 -9.28 33.91 4.41
C ALA A 150 -10.17 32.65 4.26
N ILE A 151 -10.01 31.64 5.14
CA ILE A 151 -10.83 30.43 5.17
C ILE A 151 -12.30 30.75 5.52
N ASP A 152 -12.54 31.70 6.40
CA ASP A 152 -13.88 32.11 6.85
C ASP A 152 -14.67 32.88 5.79
N ARG A 153 -14.05 33.26 4.68
CA ARG A 153 -14.75 33.97 3.58
C ARG A 153 -15.63 33.02 2.77
N PRO A 154 -16.86 33.43 2.42
CA PRO A 154 -17.81 32.57 1.69
C PRO A 154 -17.42 32.33 0.23
N PHE A 155 -16.45 33.07 -0.31
CA PHE A 155 -15.94 32.92 -1.68
C PHE A 155 -14.50 33.45 -1.78
N GLY A 156 -13.75 32.89 -2.73
CA GLY A 156 -12.35 33.26 -2.96
C GLY A 156 -11.54 32.05 -3.41
N LEU A 157 -10.24 32.26 -3.58
CA LEU A 157 -9.28 31.26 -3.95
C LEU A 157 -8.03 31.42 -3.10
N ILE A 158 -7.63 30.33 -2.43
CA ILE A 158 -6.35 30.22 -1.71
C ILE A 158 -5.44 29.31 -2.52
N LEU A 159 -4.31 29.82 -2.98
CA LEU A 159 -3.33 29.05 -3.75
C LEU A 159 -2.14 28.70 -2.85
N ILE A 160 -1.78 27.40 -2.83
CA ILE A 160 -0.59 26.90 -2.15
C ILE A 160 0.37 26.36 -3.21
N SER A 161 1.55 26.94 -3.31
CA SER A 161 2.59 26.59 -4.29
C SER A 161 3.88 26.20 -3.59
N GLY A 162 4.67 25.33 -4.25
CA GLY A 162 5.97 24.90 -3.76
C GLY A 162 6.45 23.59 -4.40
N PRO A 163 7.73 23.22 -4.23
CA PRO A 163 8.27 21.96 -4.74
C PRO A 163 7.68 20.73 -4.04
N THR A 164 8.03 19.53 -4.52
CA THR A 164 7.65 18.28 -3.86
C THR A 164 8.23 18.23 -2.45
N GLY A 165 7.43 17.81 -1.47
CA GLY A 165 7.85 17.72 -0.07
C GLY A 165 7.79 19.05 0.71
N SER A 166 7.36 20.16 0.11
CA SER A 166 7.25 21.46 0.81
C SER A 166 6.05 21.59 1.75
N GLY A 167 5.27 20.54 1.95
CA GLY A 167 4.13 20.56 2.88
C GLY A 167 2.82 21.09 2.28
N LYS A 168 2.68 21.21 0.95
CA LYS A 168 1.44 21.70 0.33
C LYS A 168 0.18 20.96 0.80
N THR A 169 0.19 19.63 0.71
CA THR A 169 -0.94 18.78 1.11
C THR A 169 -1.16 18.78 2.63
N THR A 170 -0.11 19.01 3.40
CA THR A 170 -0.19 19.11 4.88
C THR A 170 -0.84 20.43 5.32
N THR A 171 -0.73 21.46 4.48
CA THR A 171 -1.31 22.79 4.77
C THR A 171 -2.78 22.89 4.31
N LEU A 172 -3.20 22.08 3.33
CA LEU A 172 -4.58 21.97 2.85
C LEU A 172 -5.47 21.16 3.80
#